data_df70700ab10b239147042ceea40729c9
#
_entry.id   df70700ab10b239147042ceea40729c9
#
_cell.length_a   1.000
_cell.length_b   1.000
_cell.length_c   1.000
_cell.angle_alpha   90.00
_cell.angle_beta   90.00
_cell.angle_gamma   90.00
#
_symmetry.space_group_name_H-M   'P 1'
#
loop_
_entity.id
_entity.type
_entity.pdbx_description
1 polymer ?
#
loop_
_entity_poly.entity_id
_entity_poly.type
_entity_poly.pdbx_seq_one_letter_code
_entity_poly.pdbx_strand_id
1 'polypeptide(L)'
;MPHVIWHWFLSLLIPLLATCICICVADGAGSSDLQHRIRAFKTNIPIALDGDLTKWRGASTVRFEGKPLARRPRHATVYTLWDKQNLYLAFDVHTSKLQASVREHDGDKLWEDDGVEFLIDPLSHRAKEFLADDFSYHINILNTVYDDRGTPSGQPDSRWNGNAQHIVRILDDYHYVIEVSVPWAEIGVEPVEGHTILGIDFAVNGKDPDTGAYDYFDWCGLKVFHEPSGFGELLLAGRRSE
;
A
#
# COMPACT_ATOMS: atom_id res chain seq x y z
N MET A 1 93.79 0.49 -44.92
CA MET A 1 92.60 0.12 -45.65
C MET A 1 91.44 -0.01 -44.69
N PRO A 2 90.55 0.95 -44.59
CA PRO A 2 89.43 0.87 -43.68
C PRO A 2 88.11 0.53 -44.41
N HIS A 3 87.35 -0.35 -43.79
CA HIS A 3 86.03 -0.75 -44.23
C HIS A 3 85.00 0.27 -43.68
N VAL A 4 84.21 0.81 -44.60
CA VAL A 4 83.05 1.64 -44.22
C VAL A 4 81.85 0.74 -43.97
N ILE A 5 81.28 0.86 -42.75
CA ILE A 5 80.07 0.17 -42.40
C ILE A 5 78.96 1.20 -42.35
N TRP A 6 77.93 0.99 -43.18
CA TRP A 6 76.72 1.81 -43.22
C TRP A 6 75.74 1.29 -42.11
N HIS A 7 75.38 2.18 -41.22
CA HIS A 7 74.32 1.90 -40.28
C HIS A 7 72.99 2.44 -40.79
N TRP A 8 72.05 1.53 -40.96
CA TRP A 8 70.66 1.86 -41.23
C TRP A 8 69.95 2.14 -39.95
N PHE A 9 69.46 3.39 -39.78
CA PHE A 9 68.54 3.70 -38.71
C PHE A 9 67.14 3.26 -39.12
N LEU A 10 66.59 2.21 -38.45
CA LEU A 10 65.22 1.83 -38.56
C LEU A 10 64.48 2.64 -37.55
N SER A 11 63.64 3.61 -37.92
CA SER A 11 62.73 4.34 -37.09
C SER A 11 61.50 3.46 -36.82
N LEU A 12 61.43 2.89 -35.64
CA LEU A 12 60.22 2.21 -35.15
C LEU A 12 59.23 3.25 -34.68
N LEU A 13 58.20 3.47 -35.48
CA LEU A 13 56.96 4.17 -35.06
C LEU A 13 56.16 3.21 -34.17
N ILE A 14 56.10 3.48 -32.88
CA ILE A 14 55.20 2.80 -31.95
C ILE A 14 53.87 3.54 -32.00
N PRO A 15 52.75 2.91 -32.37
CA PRO A 15 51.46 3.52 -32.25
C PRO A 15 51.06 3.57 -30.76
N LEU A 16 50.81 4.78 -30.25
CA LEU A 16 50.17 4.98 -28.96
C LEU A 16 48.72 4.44 -29.05
N LEU A 17 48.50 3.25 -28.55
CA LEU A 17 47.15 2.78 -28.24
C LEU A 17 46.62 3.57 -27.06
N ALA A 18 45.77 4.55 -27.29
CA ALA A 18 44.97 5.19 -26.29
C ALA A 18 43.92 4.16 -25.80
N THR A 19 44.21 3.46 -24.73
CA THR A 19 43.23 2.67 -23.99
C THR A 19 42.26 3.63 -23.34
N CYS A 20 41.10 3.79 -23.99
CA CYS A 20 39.94 4.44 -23.38
C CYS A 20 39.46 3.51 -22.25
N ILE A 21 39.87 3.81 -21.02
CA ILE A 21 39.27 3.16 -19.82
C ILE A 21 37.86 3.75 -19.67
N CYS A 22 36.88 3.03 -20.22
CA CYS A 22 35.48 3.27 -19.88
C CYS A 22 35.32 2.91 -18.41
N ILE A 23 35.37 3.91 -17.53
CA ILE A 23 34.92 3.75 -16.16
C ILE A 23 33.41 3.61 -16.26
N CYS A 24 32.93 2.37 -16.33
CA CYS A 24 31.54 2.08 -15.99
C CYS A 24 31.37 2.43 -14.51
N VAL A 25 30.89 3.64 -14.24
CA VAL A 25 30.29 3.94 -12.97
C VAL A 25 29.06 3.04 -12.90
N ALA A 26 29.17 1.96 -12.16
CA ALA A 26 28.03 1.18 -11.77
C ALA A 26 27.20 2.10 -10.85
N ASP A 27 26.17 2.71 -11.41
CA ASP A 27 25.07 3.27 -10.63
C ASP A 27 24.38 2.12 -9.92
N GLY A 28 25.03 1.66 -8.85
CA GLY A 28 24.51 0.66 -7.92
C GLY A 28 23.77 1.34 -6.78
N ALA A 29 22.81 2.21 -7.11
CA ALA A 29 21.70 2.48 -6.23
C ALA A 29 20.50 1.78 -6.88
N GLY A 30 20.24 0.56 -6.45
CA GLY A 30 18.95 -0.07 -6.68
C GLY A 30 17.87 0.81 -6.08
N SER A 31 17.34 1.74 -6.86
CA SER A 31 15.99 2.22 -6.71
C SER A 31 15.15 0.95 -6.86
N SER A 32 14.73 0.37 -5.75
CA SER A 32 13.60 -0.54 -5.76
C SER A 32 12.45 0.32 -6.28
N ASP A 33 12.17 0.18 -7.57
CA ASP A 33 11.05 0.84 -8.21
C ASP A 33 9.82 0.24 -7.53
N LEU A 34 9.28 0.97 -6.53
CA LEU A 34 8.13 0.51 -5.78
C LEU A 34 7.00 0.38 -6.78
N GLN A 35 6.61 -0.86 -7.03
CA GLN A 35 5.57 -1.20 -8.00
C GLN A 35 4.23 -0.60 -7.58
N HIS A 36 4.03 -0.36 -6.27
CA HIS A 36 2.76 0.09 -5.71
C HIS A 36 2.92 1.50 -5.12
N ARG A 37 2.35 2.48 -5.81
CA ARG A 37 2.32 3.89 -5.38
C ARG A 37 0.96 4.50 -5.67
N ILE A 38 0.44 5.25 -4.70
CA ILE A 38 -0.78 6.04 -4.85
C ILE A 38 -0.59 7.43 -4.26
N ARG A 39 -1.39 8.39 -4.72
CA ARG A 39 -1.47 9.73 -4.13
C ARG A 39 -2.80 9.89 -3.43
N ALA A 40 -2.82 10.45 -2.23
CA ALA A 40 -4.05 10.99 -1.67
C ALA A 40 -4.12 12.48 -2.02
N PHE A 41 -5.14 12.90 -2.76
CA PHE A 41 -5.33 14.32 -3.05
C PHE A 41 -6.01 15.03 -1.90
N LYS A 42 -5.63 16.29 -1.70
CA LYS A 42 -6.20 17.12 -0.63
C LYS A 42 -7.62 17.55 -0.96
N THR A 43 -8.54 17.32 -0.02
CA THR A 43 -9.89 17.88 -0.04
C THR A 43 -10.00 19.08 0.88
N ASN A 44 -10.90 20.01 0.56
CA ASN A 44 -11.22 21.18 1.41
C ASN A 44 -12.45 20.97 2.26
N ILE A 45 -13.21 19.95 1.95
CA ILE A 45 -14.47 19.63 2.60
C ILE A 45 -14.30 18.26 3.22
N PRO A 46 -14.54 18.10 4.52
CA PRO A 46 -14.54 16.78 5.15
C PRO A 46 -15.45 15.82 4.39
N ILE A 47 -15.00 14.60 4.20
CA ILE A 47 -15.79 13.58 3.53
C ILE A 47 -16.80 13.04 4.53
N ALA A 48 -18.10 13.23 4.25
CA ALA A 48 -19.15 12.56 5.03
C ALA A 48 -19.19 11.08 4.65
N LEU A 49 -19.12 10.20 5.64
CA LEU A 49 -19.19 8.76 5.43
C LEU A 49 -20.68 8.36 5.32
N ASP A 50 -21.15 8.01 4.13
CA ASP A 50 -22.55 7.63 3.85
C ASP A 50 -22.70 6.53 2.80
N GLY A 51 -21.55 6.00 2.31
CA GLY A 51 -21.48 4.96 1.29
C GLY A 51 -21.79 5.44 -0.12
N ASP A 52 -21.85 6.77 -0.37
CA ASP A 52 -22.03 7.34 -1.71
C ASP A 52 -20.68 7.74 -2.31
N LEU A 53 -20.21 6.97 -3.27
CA LEU A 53 -18.92 7.22 -3.94
C LEU A 53 -18.92 8.44 -4.86
N THR A 54 -20.04 9.09 -5.13
CA THR A 54 -20.09 10.25 -6.03
C THR A 54 -19.26 11.44 -5.51
N LYS A 55 -19.07 11.56 -4.20
CA LYS A 55 -18.24 12.57 -3.55
C LYS A 55 -16.73 12.33 -3.66
N TRP A 56 -16.32 11.11 -4.10
CA TRP A 56 -14.93 10.73 -4.26
C TRP A 56 -14.36 11.05 -5.65
N ARG A 57 -15.06 11.83 -6.47
CA ARG A 57 -14.65 12.15 -7.87
C ARG A 57 -13.26 12.76 -8.00
N GLY A 58 -12.77 13.45 -6.97
CA GLY A 58 -11.42 14.02 -6.93
C GLY A 58 -10.33 13.06 -6.43
N ALA A 59 -10.69 11.87 -5.97
CA ALA A 59 -9.76 10.91 -5.39
C ALA A 59 -8.82 10.28 -6.42
N SER A 60 -7.65 9.85 -5.97
CA SER A 60 -6.88 8.83 -6.67
C SER A 60 -7.46 7.47 -6.38
N THR A 61 -7.26 6.54 -7.30
CA THR A 61 -7.73 5.18 -7.13
C THR A 61 -6.63 4.17 -7.46
N VAL A 62 -6.66 3.05 -6.76
CA VAL A 62 -5.99 1.81 -7.16
C VAL A 62 -7.03 0.72 -7.30
N ARG A 63 -6.80 -0.20 -8.23
CA ARG A 63 -7.63 -1.39 -8.44
C ARG A 63 -6.75 -2.62 -8.36
N PHE A 64 -7.20 -3.61 -7.63
CA PHE A 64 -6.54 -4.91 -7.56
C PHE A 64 -7.58 -6.03 -7.58
N GLU A 65 -7.14 -7.25 -7.92
CA GLU A 65 -8.01 -8.35 -8.23
C GLU A 65 -7.60 -9.61 -7.47
N GLY A 66 -8.58 -10.30 -6.94
CA GLY A 66 -8.42 -11.62 -6.33
C GLY A 66 -8.70 -12.75 -7.32
N LYS A 67 -8.31 -13.96 -6.92
CA LYS A 67 -8.74 -15.15 -7.64
C LYS A 67 -10.27 -15.24 -7.61
N PRO A 68 -10.91 -15.69 -8.69
CA PRO A 68 -12.34 -15.92 -8.67
C PRO A 68 -12.74 -16.93 -7.57
N LEU A 69 -13.79 -16.62 -6.81
CA LEU A 69 -14.43 -17.55 -5.88
C LEU A 69 -15.83 -17.90 -6.39
N ALA A 70 -16.23 -19.15 -6.26
CA ALA A 70 -17.51 -19.64 -6.80
C ALA A 70 -17.76 -19.17 -8.24
N ARG A 71 -16.71 -19.17 -9.08
CA ARG A 71 -16.69 -18.69 -10.48
C ARG A 71 -17.02 -17.19 -10.66
N ARG A 72 -16.99 -16.39 -9.60
CA ARG A 72 -17.20 -14.95 -9.66
C ARG A 72 -15.86 -14.20 -9.64
N PRO A 73 -15.66 -13.20 -10.51
CA PRO A 73 -14.54 -12.30 -10.42
C PRO A 73 -14.58 -11.53 -9.09
N ARG A 74 -13.40 -11.28 -8.51
CA ARG A 74 -13.24 -10.48 -7.29
C ARG A 74 -12.30 -9.34 -7.57
N HIS A 75 -12.68 -8.17 -7.16
CA HIS A 75 -11.82 -6.98 -7.26
C HIS A 75 -12.24 -5.92 -6.26
N ALA A 76 -11.29 -5.06 -5.94
CA ALA A 76 -11.54 -3.85 -5.18
C ALA A 76 -10.99 -2.63 -5.91
N THR A 77 -11.69 -1.51 -5.78
CA THR A 77 -11.18 -0.18 -6.12
C THR A 77 -11.10 0.61 -4.82
N VAL A 78 -9.91 1.08 -4.48
CA VAL A 78 -9.70 1.91 -3.30
C VAL A 78 -9.48 3.36 -3.73
N TYR A 79 -10.23 4.25 -3.10
CA TYR A 79 -10.16 5.70 -3.28
C TYR A 79 -9.44 6.32 -2.10
N THR A 80 -8.59 7.32 -2.35
CA THR A 80 -7.82 8.00 -1.31
C THR A 80 -7.92 9.51 -1.42
N LEU A 81 -8.25 10.15 -0.30
CA LEU A 81 -8.27 11.61 -0.10
C LEU A 81 -7.68 11.94 1.26
N TRP A 82 -7.36 13.19 1.49
CA TRP A 82 -6.96 13.66 2.81
C TRP A 82 -7.34 15.12 3.03
N ASP A 83 -7.46 15.51 4.30
CA ASP A 83 -7.52 16.89 4.75
C ASP A 83 -6.57 17.13 5.94
N LYS A 84 -6.71 18.25 6.63
CA LYS A 84 -5.84 18.57 7.76
C LYS A 84 -6.06 17.67 8.99
N GLN A 85 -7.20 17.00 9.07
CA GLN A 85 -7.61 16.22 10.22
C GLN A 85 -7.49 14.71 9.97
N ASN A 86 -7.78 14.27 8.72
CA ASN A 86 -7.97 12.85 8.43
C ASN A 86 -7.34 12.39 7.11
N LEU A 87 -6.94 11.13 7.09
CA LEU A 87 -6.86 10.32 5.88
C LEU A 87 -8.23 9.71 5.63
N TYR A 88 -8.71 9.76 4.39
CA TYR A 88 -9.97 9.16 3.97
C TYR A 88 -9.72 8.05 2.98
N LEU A 89 -10.34 6.90 3.21
CA LEU A 89 -10.30 5.73 2.34
C LEU A 89 -11.73 5.32 1.99
N ALA A 90 -11.97 4.90 0.74
CA ALA A 90 -13.18 4.20 0.39
C ALA A 90 -12.85 2.97 -0.43
N PHE A 91 -13.49 1.88 -0.11
CA PHE A 91 -13.36 0.60 -0.78
C PHE A 91 -14.66 0.28 -1.51
N ASP A 92 -14.56 0.07 -2.81
CA ASP A 92 -15.64 -0.39 -3.68
C ASP A 92 -15.33 -1.84 -4.07
N VAL A 93 -16.01 -2.79 -3.44
CA VAL A 93 -15.62 -4.20 -3.46
C VAL A 93 -16.69 -5.07 -4.12
N HIS A 94 -16.27 -5.77 -5.16
CA HIS A 94 -17.04 -6.84 -5.81
C HIS A 94 -16.42 -8.19 -5.48
N THR A 95 -17.21 -9.11 -4.95
CA THR A 95 -16.72 -10.40 -4.46
C THR A 95 -17.70 -11.55 -4.75
N SER A 96 -17.52 -12.69 -4.11
CA SER A 96 -18.46 -13.80 -4.07
C SER A 96 -19.67 -13.44 -3.18
N LYS A 97 -20.54 -14.41 -2.90
CA LYS A 97 -21.69 -14.18 -2.02
C LYS A 97 -21.23 -13.75 -0.63
N LEU A 98 -21.75 -12.62 -0.18
CA LEU A 98 -21.34 -11.98 1.07
C LEU A 98 -21.67 -12.83 2.29
N GLN A 99 -20.70 -12.95 3.21
CA GLN A 99 -20.81 -13.70 4.46
C GLN A 99 -20.06 -12.97 5.57
N ALA A 100 -20.71 -12.75 6.70
CA ALA A 100 -20.07 -12.26 7.92
C ALA A 100 -20.87 -12.70 9.13
N SER A 101 -20.19 -12.92 10.24
CA SER A 101 -20.79 -13.44 11.46
C SER A 101 -20.35 -12.71 12.74
N VAL A 102 -19.16 -12.10 12.74
CA VAL A 102 -18.57 -11.44 13.91
C VAL A 102 -19.17 -10.05 14.08
N ARG A 103 -19.74 -9.79 15.29
CA ARG A 103 -20.41 -8.53 15.61
C ARG A 103 -19.79 -7.81 16.80
N GLU A 104 -18.82 -8.43 17.42
CA GLU A 104 -18.12 -7.88 18.58
C GLU A 104 -16.84 -7.18 18.10
N HIS A 105 -16.57 -5.99 18.63
CA HIS A 105 -15.31 -5.29 18.45
C HIS A 105 -14.17 -6.20 18.90
N ASP A 106 -13.09 -6.29 18.13
CA ASP A 106 -11.97 -7.22 18.32
C ASP A 106 -12.38 -8.69 18.44
N GLY A 107 -13.55 -9.02 17.87
CA GLY A 107 -14.04 -10.39 17.86
C GLY A 107 -13.09 -11.35 17.16
N ASP A 108 -12.91 -12.54 17.76
CA ASP A 108 -12.03 -13.57 17.21
C ASP A 108 -12.38 -13.89 15.76
N LYS A 109 -11.36 -13.92 14.90
CA LYS A 109 -11.46 -14.25 13.49
C LYS A 109 -12.33 -13.29 12.66
N LEU A 110 -12.47 -12.03 13.08
CA LEU A 110 -13.20 -11.04 12.28
C LEU A 110 -12.62 -10.93 10.86
N TRP A 111 -11.33 -11.12 10.69
CA TRP A 111 -10.64 -11.14 9.40
C TRP A 111 -11.05 -12.29 8.47
N GLU A 112 -11.74 -13.32 8.97
CA GLU A 112 -12.30 -14.37 8.11
C GLU A 112 -13.68 -13.98 7.51
N ASP A 113 -14.34 -12.94 7.99
CA ASP A 113 -15.58 -12.41 7.42
C ASP A 113 -15.29 -11.61 6.14
N ASP A 114 -16.28 -11.48 5.25
CA ASP A 114 -16.18 -10.52 4.15
C ASP A 114 -16.01 -9.12 4.71
N GLY A 115 -15.00 -8.42 4.21
CA GLY A 115 -14.62 -7.11 4.69
C GLY A 115 -13.37 -6.59 4.01
N VAL A 116 -12.82 -5.53 4.55
CA VAL A 116 -11.58 -4.91 4.09
C VAL A 116 -10.58 -4.82 5.22
N GLU A 117 -9.32 -4.80 4.84
CA GLU A 117 -8.21 -4.52 5.73
C GLU A 117 -7.33 -3.44 5.12
N PHE A 118 -6.76 -2.60 5.96
CA PHE A 118 -5.69 -1.70 5.56
C PHE A 118 -4.67 -1.58 6.68
N LEU A 119 -3.41 -1.53 6.25
CA LEU A 119 -2.25 -1.45 7.14
C LEU A 119 -1.51 -0.16 6.85
N ILE A 120 -1.03 0.50 7.89
CA ILE A 120 -0.34 1.79 7.79
C ILE A 120 0.98 1.73 8.56
N ASP A 121 2.07 2.07 7.87
CA ASP A 121 3.37 2.46 8.45
C ASP A 121 3.49 3.99 8.30
N PRO A 122 3.11 4.77 9.32
CA PRO A 122 2.99 6.23 9.23
C PRO A 122 4.28 6.96 8.91
N LEU A 123 5.41 6.40 9.31
CA LEU A 123 6.74 6.99 9.13
C LEU A 123 7.48 6.37 7.94
N SER A 124 6.85 5.41 7.24
CA SER A 124 7.43 4.69 6.11
C SER A 124 8.82 4.11 6.41
N HIS A 125 8.96 3.53 7.61
CA HIS A 125 10.20 2.88 8.05
C HIS A 125 10.54 1.65 7.21
N ARG A 126 9.51 1.00 6.65
CA ARG A 126 9.62 -0.22 5.85
C ARG A 126 10.38 -1.33 6.60
N ALA A 127 10.11 -1.44 7.89
CA ALA A 127 10.69 -2.46 8.74
C ALA A 127 10.12 -3.85 8.39
N LYS A 128 10.83 -4.90 8.79
CA LYS A 128 10.31 -6.26 8.71
C LYS A 128 9.38 -6.59 9.87
N GLU A 129 9.59 -5.95 10.98
CA GLU A 129 8.78 -6.07 12.18
C GLU A 129 7.66 -5.02 12.15
N PHE A 130 6.50 -5.36 12.70
CA PHE A 130 5.37 -4.45 12.90
C PHE A 130 5.61 -3.60 14.15
N LEU A 131 6.14 -2.39 13.95
CA LEU A 131 6.65 -1.53 15.02
C LEU A 131 5.51 -0.82 15.77
N ALA A 132 5.84 -0.21 16.92
CA ALA A 132 4.87 0.43 17.80
C ALA A 132 4.13 1.64 17.21
N ASP A 133 4.53 2.11 16.06
CA ASP A 133 3.89 3.17 15.28
C ASP A 133 3.19 2.66 14.02
N ASP A 134 3.12 1.33 13.82
CA ASP A 134 2.37 0.70 12.75
C ASP A 134 0.95 0.33 13.21
N PHE A 135 -0.01 0.37 12.29
CA PHE A 135 -1.43 0.14 12.58
C PHE A 135 -2.07 -0.77 11.54
N SER A 136 -3.01 -1.59 11.98
CA SER A 136 -3.89 -2.35 11.10
C SER A 136 -5.34 -2.21 11.51
N TYR A 137 -6.24 -2.27 10.52
CA TYR A 137 -7.68 -2.15 10.71
C TYR A 137 -8.39 -3.15 9.79
N HIS A 138 -9.20 -4.00 10.37
CA HIS A 138 -10.13 -4.87 9.65
C HIS A 138 -11.55 -4.39 9.90
N ILE A 139 -12.34 -4.21 8.86
CA ILE A 139 -13.73 -3.81 8.95
C ILE A 139 -14.56 -4.79 8.13
N ASN A 140 -15.43 -5.56 8.82
CA ASN A 140 -16.29 -6.50 8.11
C ASN A 140 -17.58 -5.83 7.58
N ILE A 141 -18.32 -6.55 6.76
CA ILE A 141 -19.58 -6.05 6.16
C ILE A 141 -20.71 -5.84 7.17
N LEU A 142 -20.55 -6.24 8.43
CA LEU A 142 -21.48 -5.94 9.52
C LEU A 142 -21.13 -4.62 10.23
N ASN A 143 -20.15 -3.87 9.68
CA ASN A 143 -19.63 -2.64 10.26
C ASN A 143 -18.98 -2.83 11.65
N THR A 144 -18.38 -3.99 11.84
CA THR A 144 -17.60 -4.33 13.03
C THR A 144 -16.11 -4.18 12.72
N VAL A 145 -15.34 -3.69 13.67
CA VAL A 145 -13.90 -3.48 13.51
C VAL A 145 -13.10 -4.43 14.40
N TYR A 146 -11.96 -4.85 13.90
CA TYR A 146 -10.85 -5.41 14.64
C TYR A 146 -9.64 -4.56 14.29
N ASP A 147 -9.02 -3.92 15.27
CA ASP A 147 -7.86 -3.10 15.03
C ASP A 147 -6.70 -3.47 15.97
N ASP A 148 -5.50 -3.27 15.48
CA ASP A 148 -4.31 -3.50 16.26
C ASP A 148 -3.22 -2.47 15.97
N ARG A 149 -2.29 -2.41 16.88
CA ARG A 149 -1.10 -1.57 16.79
C ARG A 149 0.14 -2.42 17.05
N GLY A 150 1.19 -2.15 16.33
CA GLY A 150 2.46 -2.82 16.58
C GLY A 150 3.02 -2.51 17.97
N THR A 151 3.96 -3.34 18.40
CA THR A 151 4.66 -3.18 19.68
C THR A 151 6.16 -3.05 19.48
N PRO A 152 6.92 -2.61 20.50
CA PRO A 152 8.38 -2.61 20.41
C PRO A 152 9.01 -3.99 20.19
N SER A 153 8.26 -5.08 20.42
CA SER A 153 8.69 -6.45 20.14
C SER A 153 8.37 -6.92 18.73
N GLY A 154 7.75 -6.06 17.90
CA GLY A 154 7.38 -6.40 16.53
C GLY A 154 6.14 -7.26 16.38
N GLN A 155 5.31 -7.33 17.43
CA GLN A 155 4.05 -8.10 17.41
C GLN A 155 2.84 -7.16 17.48
N PRO A 156 1.73 -7.49 16.81
CA PRO A 156 0.50 -6.72 16.94
C PRO A 156 -0.10 -6.85 18.37
N ASP A 157 -0.76 -5.80 18.83
CA ASP A 157 -1.50 -5.73 20.09
C ASP A 157 -2.94 -5.28 19.82
N SER A 158 -3.85 -6.22 19.76
CA SER A 158 -5.29 -5.99 19.54
C SER A 158 -6.03 -5.42 20.75
N ARG A 159 -5.35 -5.14 21.88
CA ARG A 159 -5.94 -4.39 22.99
C ARG A 159 -5.93 -2.88 22.73
N TRP A 160 -5.22 -2.45 21.71
CA TRP A 160 -5.30 -1.07 21.24
C TRP A 160 -6.59 -0.89 20.46
N ASN A 161 -7.29 0.21 20.72
CA ASN A 161 -8.52 0.56 20.02
C ASN A 161 -8.37 1.94 19.41
N GLY A 162 -8.56 2.03 18.11
CA GLY A 162 -8.52 3.25 17.34
C GLY A 162 -9.81 4.06 17.39
N ASN A 163 -9.77 5.25 16.80
CA ASN A 163 -10.92 6.16 16.69
C ASN A 163 -11.32 6.37 15.22
N ALA A 164 -10.83 5.52 14.31
CA ALA A 164 -11.21 5.58 12.91
C ALA A 164 -12.73 5.46 12.78
N GLN A 165 -13.34 6.42 12.08
CA GLN A 165 -14.78 6.35 11.79
C GLN A 165 -14.98 5.55 10.50
N HIS A 166 -15.99 4.70 10.47
CA HIS A 166 -16.27 3.87 9.31
C HIS A 166 -17.76 3.64 9.10
N ILE A 167 -18.13 3.33 7.89
CA ILE A 167 -19.48 2.93 7.51
C ILE A 167 -19.42 1.87 6.42
N VAL A 168 -20.35 0.95 6.45
CA VAL A 168 -20.55 -0.08 5.45
C VAL A 168 -21.88 0.11 4.75
N ARG A 169 -21.90 0.03 3.43
CA ARG A 169 -23.10 -0.01 2.63
C ARG A 169 -23.11 -1.24 1.72
N ILE A 170 -24.02 -2.15 1.97
CA ILE A 170 -24.28 -3.29 1.10
C ILE A 170 -25.13 -2.81 -0.08
N LEU A 171 -24.66 -3.05 -1.30
CA LEU A 171 -25.34 -2.65 -2.54
C LEU A 171 -26.13 -3.82 -3.13
N ASP A 172 -25.58 -5.02 -3.07
CA ASP A 172 -26.26 -6.29 -3.38
C ASP A 172 -25.54 -7.47 -2.71
N ASP A 173 -25.91 -8.70 -3.03
CA ASP A 173 -25.36 -9.93 -2.45
C ASP A 173 -23.86 -10.16 -2.73
N TYR A 174 -23.24 -9.32 -3.59
CA TYR A 174 -21.87 -9.49 -4.10
C TYR A 174 -21.07 -8.19 -4.12
N HIS A 175 -21.67 -7.09 -3.68
CA HIS A 175 -21.11 -5.76 -3.83
C HIS A 175 -21.36 -4.92 -2.59
N TYR A 176 -20.30 -4.34 -2.05
CA TYR A 176 -20.37 -3.44 -0.91
C TYR A 176 -19.36 -2.29 -1.00
N VAL A 177 -19.64 -1.24 -0.26
CA VAL A 177 -18.75 -0.09 -0.06
C VAL A 177 -18.44 0.04 1.41
N ILE A 178 -17.17 0.27 1.73
CA ILE A 178 -16.72 0.66 3.06
C ILE A 178 -15.99 1.99 2.94
N GLU A 179 -16.42 2.98 3.71
CA GLU A 179 -15.73 4.27 3.82
C GLU A 179 -15.13 4.42 5.20
N VAL A 180 -13.94 4.99 5.27
CA VAL A 180 -13.16 5.14 6.50
C VAL A 180 -12.56 6.53 6.58
N SER A 181 -12.51 7.09 7.78
CA SER A 181 -11.80 8.33 8.14
C SER A 181 -10.87 8.03 9.30
N VAL A 182 -9.56 8.09 9.05
CA VAL A 182 -8.51 7.86 10.06
C VAL A 182 -7.94 9.21 10.51
N PRO A 183 -8.11 9.60 11.79
CA PRO A 183 -7.53 10.83 12.30
C PRO A 183 -6.00 10.81 12.29
N TRP A 184 -5.36 11.85 11.75
CA TRP A 184 -3.89 11.95 11.75
C TRP A 184 -3.30 11.87 13.16
N ALA A 185 -4.00 12.45 14.14
CA ALA A 185 -3.58 12.43 15.53
C ALA A 185 -3.50 11.01 16.12
N GLU A 186 -4.33 10.08 15.61
CA GLU A 186 -4.35 8.69 16.06
C GLU A 186 -3.09 7.95 15.62
N ILE A 187 -2.65 8.16 14.39
CA ILE A 187 -1.47 7.51 13.83
C ILE A 187 -0.21 8.36 13.96
N GLY A 188 -0.25 9.47 14.73
CA GLY A 188 0.90 10.29 15.05
C GLY A 188 1.50 11.07 13.87
N VAL A 189 0.73 11.35 12.84
CA VAL A 189 1.19 12.07 11.64
C VAL A 189 0.78 13.54 11.68
N GLU A 190 1.75 14.43 11.39
CA GLU A 190 1.47 15.82 11.00
C GLU A 190 1.51 15.90 9.45
N PRO A 191 0.36 15.98 8.77
CA PRO A 191 0.31 15.85 7.33
C PRO A 191 0.88 17.09 6.64
N VAL A 192 1.88 16.90 5.77
CA VAL A 192 2.52 17.94 4.97
C VAL A 192 2.39 17.59 3.49
N GLU A 193 1.70 18.47 2.75
CA GLU A 193 1.47 18.34 1.32
C GLU A 193 2.78 18.16 0.54
N GLY A 194 2.86 17.14 -0.27
CA GLY A 194 4.03 16.83 -1.11
C GLY A 194 5.23 16.25 -0.37
N HIS A 195 5.18 16.11 0.95
CA HIS A 195 6.29 15.64 1.76
C HIS A 195 5.95 14.40 2.60
N THR A 196 4.71 14.28 3.09
CA THR A 196 4.31 13.12 3.87
C THR A 196 4.10 11.92 2.96
N ILE A 197 4.82 10.85 3.22
CA ILE A 197 4.71 9.55 2.58
C ILE A 197 4.46 8.53 3.68
N LEU A 198 3.44 7.70 3.51
CA LEU A 198 3.13 6.58 4.38
C LEU A 198 3.44 5.27 3.66
N GLY A 199 3.87 4.25 4.39
CA GLY A 199 3.72 2.87 3.96
C GLY A 199 2.25 2.47 4.09
N ILE A 200 1.67 1.80 3.09
CA ILE A 200 0.27 1.38 3.14
C ILE A 200 0.03 0.13 2.31
N ASP A 201 -0.86 -0.73 2.79
CA ASP A 201 -1.46 -1.77 1.97
C ASP A 201 -2.97 -1.84 2.17
N PHE A 202 -3.66 -2.41 1.20
CA PHE A 202 -5.11 -2.60 1.18
C PHE A 202 -5.42 -4.04 0.84
N ALA A 203 -6.29 -4.68 1.62
CA ALA A 203 -6.73 -6.04 1.37
C ALA A 203 -8.25 -6.17 1.42
N VAL A 204 -8.72 -7.22 0.80
CA VAL A 204 -10.11 -7.70 0.89
C VAL A 204 -10.09 -9.11 1.42
N ASN A 205 -10.77 -9.30 2.51
CA ASN A 205 -10.94 -10.57 3.19
C ASN A 205 -12.30 -11.20 2.86
N GLY A 206 -12.42 -12.50 3.02
CA GLY A 206 -13.68 -13.20 2.85
C GLY A 206 -13.56 -14.71 2.93
N LYS A 207 -14.69 -15.38 2.69
CA LYS A 207 -14.78 -16.84 2.66
C LYS A 207 -15.27 -17.32 1.31
N ASP A 208 -14.72 -18.43 0.88
CA ASP A 208 -15.29 -19.18 -0.23
C ASP A 208 -16.68 -19.70 0.16
N PRO A 209 -17.76 -19.30 -0.54
CA PRO A 209 -19.12 -19.67 -0.16
C PRO A 209 -19.43 -21.16 -0.33
N ASP A 210 -18.65 -21.88 -1.13
CA ASP A 210 -18.85 -23.31 -1.40
C ASP A 210 -18.11 -24.19 -0.37
N THR A 211 -16.95 -23.74 0.10
CA THR A 211 -16.07 -24.52 0.99
C THR A 211 -15.97 -23.95 2.41
N GLY A 212 -16.31 -22.68 2.61
CA GLY A 212 -16.11 -21.96 3.87
C GLY A 212 -14.65 -21.63 4.15
N ALA A 213 -13.74 -21.89 3.22
CA ALA A 213 -12.32 -21.61 3.39
C ALA A 213 -12.07 -20.09 3.34
N TYR A 214 -11.26 -19.59 4.28
CA TYR A 214 -10.79 -18.22 4.26
C TYR A 214 -9.93 -17.96 3.01
N ASP A 215 -10.13 -16.81 2.39
CA ASP A 215 -9.33 -16.32 1.28
C ASP A 215 -9.25 -14.80 1.31
N TYR A 216 -8.16 -14.27 0.82
CA TYR A 216 -7.93 -12.83 0.74
C TYR A 216 -7.18 -12.49 -0.54
N PHE A 217 -7.18 -11.20 -0.87
CA PHE A 217 -6.31 -10.62 -1.88
C PHE A 217 -5.99 -9.18 -1.50
N ASP A 218 -4.79 -8.75 -1.79
CA ASP A 218 -4.25 -7.47 -1.39
C ASP A 218 -3.59 -6.73 -2.56
N TRP A 219 -3.38 -5.45 -2.38
CA TRP A 219 -2.81 -4.58 -3.39
C TRP A 219 -1.33 -4.83 -3.62
N CYS A 220 -0.54 -5.04 -2.57
CA CYS A 220 0.91 -5.22 -2.65
C CYS A 220 1.36 -6.65 -2.90
N GLY A 221 0.48 -7.65 -2.75
CA GLY A 221 0.83 -9.07 -2.87
C GLY A 221 1.66 -9.57 -1.71
N LEU A 222 1.29 -9.17 -0.49
CA LEU A 222 2.03 -9.49 0.72
C LEU A 222 2.04 -10.99 1.02
N LYS A 223 3.18 -11.48 1.51
CA LYS A 223 3.29 -12.83 2.06
C LYS A 223 2.99 -12.86 3.56
N VAL A 224 3.25 -11.75 4.23
CA VAL A 224 3.03 -11.52 5.66
C VAL A 224 2.43 -10.13 5.82
N PHE A 225 1.22 -10.04 6.37
CA PHE A 225 0.52 -8.75 6.50
C PHE A 225 1.26 -7.76 7.42
N HIS A 226 1.70 -8.20 8.59
CA HIS A 226 2.41 -7.36 9.55
C HIS A 226 3.93 -7.24 9.24
N GLU A 227 4.27 -7.06 7.94
CA GLU A 227 5.64 -6.81 7.48
C GLU A 227 5.68 -5.54 6.60
N PRO A 228 5.83 -4.33 7.19
CA PRO A 228 5.81 -3.06 6.48
C PRO A 228 6.81 -2.92 5.34
N SER A 229 7.88 -3.75 5.32
CA SER A 229 8.85 -3.75 4.23
C SER A 229 8.24 -4.08 2.86
N GLY A 230 7.08 -4.73 2.85
CA GLY A 230 6.30 -5.07 1.63
C GLY A 230 5.24 -4.04 1.23
N PHE A 231 4.96 -3.04 2.06
CA PHE A 231 3.90 -2.06 1.79
C PHE A 231 4.23 -1.18 0.58
N GLY A 232 3.19 -0.71 -0.11
CA GLY A 232 3.26 0.35 -1.10
C GLY A 232 3.44 1.71 -0.45
N GLU A 233 3.44 2.77 -1.26
CA GLU A 233 3.57 4.15 -0.81
C GLU A 233 2.31 4.96 -1.08
N LEU A 234 1.86 5.71 -0.09
CA LEU A 234 0.83 6.73 -0.23
C LEU A 234 1.45 8.11 0.01
N LEU A 235 1.48 8.94 -1.03
CA LEU A 235 1.96 10.33 -0.97
C LEU A 235 0.79 11.28 -0.77
N LEU A 236 0.86 12.16 0.25
CA LEU A 236 -0.08 13.25 0.42
C LEU A 236 0.17 14.35 -0.63
N ALA A 237 -0.65 14.38 -1.65
CA ALA A 237 -0.56 15.33 -2.74
C ALA A 237 -1.46 16.57 -2.49
N GLY A 238 -1.12 17.67 -3.15
CA GLY A 238 -1.98 18.84 -3.22
C GLY A 238 -3.33 18.53 -3.89
N ARG A 239 -4.11 19.57 -4.12
CA ARG A 239 -5.37 19.42 -4.84
C ARG A 239 -5.13 18.87 -6.24
N ARG A 240 -6.05 18.05 -6.71
CA ARG A 240 -6.07 17.68 -8.12
C ARG A 240 -6.37 18.92 -8.94
N SER A 241 -5.50 19.27 -9.88
CA SER A 241 -5.81 20.28 -10.90
C SER A 241 -6.96 19.76 -11.77
N GLU A 242 -7.98 20.56 -11.94
CA GLU A 242 -9.11 20.31 -12.84
C GLU A 242 -8.66 20.21 -14.29
#